data_d06fbd443378d019f24f8cf8c46ae078
#
_entry.id   d06fbd443378d019f24f8cf8c46ae078
#
_cell.length_a   1.000
_cell.length_b   1.000
_cell.length_c   1.000
_cell.angle_alpha   90.00
_cell.angle_beta   90.00
_cell.angle_gamma   90.00
#
_symmetry.space_group_name_H-M   'P 1'
#
loop_
_entity.id
_entity.type
_entity.pdbx_description
1 polymer ?
#
loop_
_entity_poly.entity_id
_entity_poly.type
_entity_poly.pdbx_seq_one_letter_code
_entity_poly.pdbx_strand_id
1 'polypeptide(L)'
;PDEKGFYYSTFDVPEAGVYSSQNQYQKVYYHTLGKPQSSDRLIHMDTQHPLRYFASSVSKDGKWLFITASEGTSGSEILYRKSSDKKFKVLLPGFANDHEIIRAENDKLYVRTNLDAPNYRVIRIDLNNPSVIEEIIPENPKNMLEIVSKPGDYLMASYLEDAQSQVYQYDWNGKLIRKVELPAIGSAGGFSGKKGETEAFYSLTNFTTPSTVYRYD
;
A
#
# COMPACT_ATOMS: atom_id res chain seq x y z
N PRO A 1 8.22 -3.19 13.80
CA PRO A 1 8.35 -1.92 14.48
C PRO A 1 8.76 -2.14 15.92
N ASP A 2 9.71 -1.33 16.37
CA ASP A 2 10.32 -1.44 17.70
C ASP A 2 9.60 -0.57 18.75
N GLU A 3 8.47 0.05 18.35
CA GLU A 3 7.68 0.99 19.16
C GLU A 3 8.47 2.20 19.69
N LYS A 4 9.66 2.45 19.14
CA LYS A 4 10.54 3.55 19.56
C LYS A 4 10.32 4.83 18.76
N GLY A 5 9.61 4.77 17.65
CA GLY A 5 9.40 5.92 16.79
C GLY A 5 8.55 5.61 15.57
N PHE A 6 8.43 6.58 14.69
CA PHE A 6 7.66 6.46 13.46
C PHE A 6 8.31 7.27 12.32
N TYR A 7 8.02 6.86 11.10
CA TYR A 7 8.38 7.61 9.90
C TYR A 7 7.24 8.55 9.53
N TYR A 8 7.59 9.73 9.03
CA TYR A 8 6.61 10.71 8.54
C TYR A 8 7.20 11.50 7.37
N SER A 9 6.31 12.01 6.53
CA SER A 9 6.67 12.87 5.40
C SER A 9 6.26 14.31 5.69
N THR A 10 7.11 15.26 5.34
CA THR A 10 6.85 16.68 5.55
C THR A 10 7.57 17.53 4.51
N PHE A 11 7.17 18.78 4.41
CA PHE A 11 7.85 19.84 3.66
C PHE A 11 8.54 20.79 4.63
N ASP A 12 9.50 21.55 4.12
CA ASP A 12 10.04 22.68 4.87
C ASP A 12 8.96 23.75 5.09
N VAL A 13 9.08 24.47 6.17
CA VAL A 13 8.18 25.61 6.43
C VAL A 13 8.39 26.63 5.32
N PRO A 14 7.33 27.06 4.59
CA PRO A 14 7.47 28.05 3.54
C PRO A 14 7.97 29.39 4.10
N GLU A 15 8.78 30.11 3.34
CA GLU A 15 9.10 31.51 3.61
C GLU A 15 7.85 32.41 3.45
N ALA A 16 7.98 33.71 3.64
CA ALA A 16 6.86 34.66 3.56
C ALA A 16 5.97 34.43 2.31
N GLY A 17 4.63 34.38 2.47
CA GLY A 17 3.71 34.05 1.39
C GLY A 17 3.12 32.66 1.47
N VAL A 18 3.08 32.06 2.63
CA VAL A 18 2.73 30.69 3.00
C VAL A 18 1.54 30.08 2.24
N TYR A 19 0.47 30.85 2.00
CA TYR A 19 -0.78 30.33 1.41
C TYR A 19 -0.75 30.21 -0.13
N SER A 20 0.26 30.77 -0.81
CA SER A 20 0.42 30.73 -2.26
C SER A 20 1.67 29.96 -2.71
N SER A 21 2.46 29.46 -1.78
CA SER A 21 3.68 28.72 -2.09
C SER A 21 3.37 27.29 -2.53
N GLN A 22 4.00 26.84 -3.61
CA GLN A 22 3.95 25.44 -4.02
C GLN A 22 4.81 24.61 -3.05
N ASN A 23 4.24 23.51 -2.53
CA ASN A 23 4.98 22.55 -1.76
C ASN A 23 6.03 21.83 -2.63
N GLN A 24 7.29 21.87 -2.21
CA GLN A 24 8.42 21.27 -2.91
C GLN A 24 9.36 20.57 -1.95
N TYR A 25 10.17 19.65 -2.49
CA TYR A 25 11.21 18.94 -1.74
C TYR A 25 10.69 18.22 -0.50
N GLN A 26 9.62 17.45 -0.66
CA GLN A 26 9.13 16.61 0.42
C GLN A 26 10.24 15.70 0.95
N LYS A 27 10.28 15.54 2.26
CA LYS A 27 11.29 14.74 2.97
C LYS A 27 10.61 13.69 3.82
N VAL A 28 11.27 12.56 3.99
CA VAL A 28 10.87 11.53 4.94
C VAL A 28 11.81 11.57 6.13
N TYR A 29 11.25 11.69 7.32
CA TYR A 29 11.99 11.69 8.59
C TYR A 29 11.60 10.48 9.44
N TYR A 30 12.47 10.16 10.40
CA TYR A 30 12.18 9.26 11.50
C TYR A 30 12.19 10.04 12.81
N HIS A 31 11.07 10.05 13.49
CA HIS A 31 10.91 10.63 14.81
C HIS A 31 11.10 9.55 15.89
N THR A 32 11.91 9.86 16.91
CA THR A 32 12.08 9.02 18.09
C THR A 32 11.13 9.51 19.18
N LEU A 33 10.24 8.64 19.67
CA LEU A 33 9.30 8.99 20.74
C LEU A 33 10.00 9.55 21.98
N GLY A 34 9.46 10.64 22.51
CA GLY A 34 10.02 11.33 23.67
C GLY A 34 11.24 12.23 23.37
N LYS A 35 11.60 12.41 22.12
CA LYS A 35 12.64 13.36 21.71
C LYS A 35 12.01 14.58 21.00
N PRO A 36 12.69 15.74 20.98
CA PRO A 36 12.18 16.88 20.23
C PRO A 36 12.30 16.64 18.72
N GLN A 37 11.35 17.20 17.94
CA GLN A 37 11.32 17.07 16.47
C GLN A 37 12.62 17.60 15.81
N SER A 38 13.28 18.56 16.42
CA SER A 38 14.57 19.10 15.93
C SER A 38 15.71 18.06 15.91
N SER A 39 15.52 16.91 16.59
CA SER A 39 16.47 15.80 16.58
C SER A 39 16.11 14.69 15.58
N ASP A 40 15.08 14.89 14.77
CA ASP A 40 14.60 13.89 13.83
C ASP A 40 15.61 13.62 12.73
N ARG A 41 15.71 12.36 12.37
CA ARG A 41 16.69 11.91 11.40
C ARG A 41 16.09 11.91 10.00
N LEU A 42 16.72 12.65 9.08
CA LEU A 42 16.39 12.58 7.66
C LEU A 42 16.66 11.16 7.11
N ILE A 43 15.64 10.57 6.48
CA ILE A 43 15.68 9.22 5.94
C ILE A 43 15.77 9.24 4.41
N HIS A 44 15.00 10.13 3.76
CA HIS A 44 14.97 10.24 2.32
C HIS A 44 14.57 11.64 1.87
N MET A 45 15.19 12.11 0.80
CA MET A 45 14.79 13.29 0.02
C MET A 45 15.31 13.14 -1.41
N ASP A 46 14.66 13.80 -2.36
CA ASP A 46 15.12 13.95 -3.73
C ASP A 46 15.25 15.43 -4.06
N THR A 47 16.49 15.87 -4.29
CA THR A 47 16.78 17.28 -4.64
C THR A 47 16.68 17.57 -6.13
N GLN A 48 16.60 16.54 -6.96
CA GLN A 48 16.52 16.68 -8.42
C GLN A 48 15.09 16.82 -8.91
N HIS A 49 14.12 16.28 -8.14
CA HIS A 49 12.72 16.25 -8.50
C HIS A 49 11.85 16.88 -7.38
N PRO A 50 11.76 18.21 -7.35
CA PRO A 50 11.16 18.94 -6.22
C PRO A 50 9.68 18.62 -5.98
N LEU A 51 8.95 18.14 -6.98
CA LEU A 51 7.51 17.91 -6.91
C LEU A 51 7.14 16.47 -6.54
N ARG A 52 8.12 15.59 -6.27
CA ARG A 52 7.85 14.22 -5.83
C ARG A 52 7.28 14.19 -4.42
N TYR A 53 6.31 13.32 -4.25
CA TYR A 53 5.74 12.96 -2.97
C TYR A 53 6.28 11.60 -2.51
N PHE A 54 6.45 11.44 -1.21
CA PHE A 54 7.00 10.22 -0.63
C PHE A 54 6.09 9.72 0.49
N ALA A 55 5.70 8.45 0.40
CA ALA A 55 5.12 7.71 1.52
C ALA A 55 6.13 6.66 1.99
N SER A 56 6.14 6.39 3.29
CA SER A 56 7.03 5.37 3.86
C SER A 56 6.24 4.24 4.51
N SER A 57 6.73 3.02 4.37
CA SER A 57 6.19 1.86 5.05
C SER A 57 7.31 0.92 5.51
N VAL A 58 7.01 0.12 6.53
CA VAL A 58 7.97 -0.81 7.15
C VAL A 58 7.38 -2.21 7.13
N SER A 59 8.22 -3.22 6.86
CA SER A 59 7.80 -4.61 7.00
C SER A 59 7.38 -4.92 8.43
N LYS A 60 6.51 -5.92 8.60
CA LYS A 60 5.94 -6.28 9.91
C LYS A 60 7.01 -6.61 10.95
N ASP A 61 8.12 -7.21 10.53
CA ASP A 61 9.27 -7.55 11.35
C ASP A 61 10.27 -6.39 11.54
N GLY A 62 10.02 -5.21 10.95
CA GLY A 62 10.90 -4.05 11.02
C GLY A 62 12.18 -4.17 10.18
N LYS A 63 12.37 -5.26 9.44
CA LYS A 63 13.61 -5.55 8.71
C LYS A 63 13.79 -4.71 7.45
N TRP A 64 12.68 -4.36 6.78
CA TRP A 64 12.68 -3.64 5.51
C TRP A 64 11.95 -2.33 5.61
N LEU A 65 12.53 -1.31 5.01
CA LEU A 65 11.93 0.02 4.85
C LEU A 65 11.71 0.29 3.37
N PHE A 66 10.52 0.79 3.04
CA PHE A 66 10.09 1.15 1.70
C PHE A 66 9.76 2.63 1.63
N ILE A 67 10.04 3.21 0.46
CA ILE A 67 9.56 4.53 0.06
C ILE A 67 8.77 4.34 -1.23
N THR A 68 7.52 4.77 -1.24
CA THR A 68 6.73 4.93 -2.45
C THR A 68 6.82 6.37 -2.88
N ALA A 69 7.39 6.61 -4.06
CA ALA A 69 7.48 7.93 -4.68
C ALA A 69 6.39 8.09 -5.74
N SER A 70 5.79 9.27 -5.84
CA SER A 70 4.81 9.65 -6.86
C SER A 70 5.06 11.06 -7.37
N GLU A 71 4.72 11.31 -8.65
CA GLU A 71 4.84 12.62 -9.31
C GLU A 71 3.47 13.25 -9.64
N GLY A 72 2.40 12.48 -9.48
CA GLY A 72 1.04 12.89 -9.83
C GLY A 72 -0.01 12.05 -9.13
N THR A 73 -1.17 11.94 -9.75
CA THR A 73 -2.31 11.16 -9.22
C THR A 73 -2.26 9.69 -9.58
N SER A 74 -1.39 9.30 -10.51
CA SER A 74 -1.18 7.92 -10.94
C SER A 74 0.31 7.68 -11.17
N GLY A 75 0.70 6.42 -11.12
CA GLY A 75 2.08 5.97 -11.25
C GLY A 75 2.91 6.18 -9.99
N SER A 76 3.69 5.16 -9.63
CA SER A 76 4.56 5.23 -8.47
C SER A 76 5.82 4.37 -8.64
N GLU A 77 6.91 4.82 -8.05
CA GLU A 77 8.16 4.07 -7.93
C GLU A 77 8.30 3.53 -6.52
N ILE A 78 8.76 2.30 -6.35
CA ILE A 78 9.06 1.73 -5.04
C ILE A 78 10.57 1.63 -4.84
N LEU A 79 11.05 2.30 -3.81
CA LEU A 79 12.41 2.17 -3.28
C LEU A 79 12.39 1.29 -2.05
N TYR A 80 13.46 0.53 -1.82
CA TYR A 80 13.57 -0.34 -0.65
C TYR A 80 15.00 -0.41 -0.10
N ARG A 81 15.12 -0.73 1.16
CA ARG A 81 16.39 -1.10 1.82
C ARG A 81 16.14 -1.93 3.06
N LYS A 82 17.17 -2.62 3.53
CA LYS A 82 17.14 -3.13 4.92
C LYS A 82 17.18 -1.96 5.90
N SER A 83 16.54 -2.10 7.05
CA SER A 83 16.56 -1.08 8.10
C SER A 83 17.98 -0.78 8.59
N SER A 84 18.89 -1.77 8.50
CA SER A 84 20.33 -1.63 8.80
C SER A 84 21.11 -0.83 7.76
N ASP A 85 20.61 -0.75 6.52
CA ASP A 85 21.33 -0.15 5.41
C ASP A 85 21.11 1.37 5.38
N LYS A 86 22.03 2.09 4.75
CA LYS A 86 21.91 3.55 4.60
C LYS A 86 21.30 3.99 3.27
N LYS A 87 21.45 3.17 2.21
CA LYS A 87 21.05 3.54 0.85
C LYS A 87 19.85 2.75 0.39
N PHE A 88 18.90 3.44 -0.21
CA PHE A 88 17.80 2.82 -0.94
C PHE A 88 18.27 2.29 -2.30
N LYS A 89 17.61 1.22 -2.75
CA LYS A 89 17.67 0.68 -4.10
C LYS A 89 16.30 0.82 -4.72
N VAL A 90 16.23 0.95 -6.04
CA VAL A 90 14.97 0.91 -6.77
C VAL A 90 14.52 -0.54 -6.84
N LEU A 91 13.26 -0.78 -6.50
CA LEU A 91 12.61 -2.09 -6.57
C LEU A 91 11.70 -2.19 -7.80
N LEU A 92 10.76 -1.25 -7.92
CA LEU A 92 9.87 -1.13 -9.07
C LEU A 92 10.05 0.28 -9.64
N PRO A 93 10.69 0.42 -10.82
CA PRO A 93 11.12 1.71 -11.32
C PRO A 93 10.03 2.46 -12.09
N GLY A 94 10.11 3.79 -12.03
CA GLY A 94 9.38 4.71 -12.88
C GLY A 94 7.94 4.97 -12.42
N PHE A 95 7.25 5.83 -13.21
CA PHE A 95 5.93 6.35 -12.86
C PHE A 95 4.87 6.01 -13.93
N ALA A 96 5.15 5.04 -14.80
CA ALA A 96 4.19 4.57 -15.81
C ALA A 96 3.13 3.63 -15.25
N ASN A 97 3.41 3.00 -14.10
CA ASN A 97 2.55 2.02 -13.47
C ASN A 97 2.27 2.38 -12.02
N ASP A 98 1.12 1.94 -11.54
CA ASP A 98 0.74 2.03 -10.13
C ASP A 98 1.27 0.84 -9.35
N HIS A 99 1.81 1.09 -8.17
CA HIS A 99 2.29 0.06 -7.26
C HIS A 99 1.81 0.35 -5.83
N GLU A 100 0.94 -0.50 -5.33
CA GLU A 100 0.42 -0.41 -3.97
C GLU A 100 0.98 -1.56 -3.11
N ILE A 101 1.72 -1.22 -2.06
CA ILE A 101 2.25 -2.20 -1.11
C ILE A 101 1.11 -2.73 -0.24
N ILE A 102 0.77 -4.01 -0.43
CA ILE A 102 -0.21 -4.70 0.40
C ILE A 102 0.42 -5.10 1.73
N ARG A 103 1.57 -5.78 1.67
CA ARG A 103 2.26 -6.31 2.85
C ARG A 103 3.71 -6.66 2.54
N ALA A 104 4.58 -6.46 3.54
CA ALA A 104 5.93 -7.02 3.55
C ALA A 104 6.11 -7.88 4.81
N GLU A 105 6.39 -9.17 4.62
CA GLU A 105 6.61 -10.15 5.71
C GLU A 105 7.49 -11.30 5.21
N ASN A 106 8.38 -11.81 6.06
CA ASN A 106 9.26 -12.95 5.75
C ASN A 106 10.07 -12.75 4.46
N ASP A 107 10.66 -11.56 4.28
CA ASP A 107 11.42 -11.16 3.09
C ASP A 107 10.63 -11.20 1.76
N LYS A 108 9.31 -11.24 1.82
CA LYS A 108 8.41 -11.18 0.67
C LYS A 108 7.61 -9.89 0.71
N LEU A 109 7.51 -9.23 -0.45
CA LEU A 109 6.68 -8.05 -0.65
C LEU A 109 5.53 -8.41 -1.57
N TYR A 110 4.30 -8.15 -1.14
CA TYR A 110 3.10 -8.29 -1.93
C TYR A 110 2.66 -6.91 -2.42
N VAL A 111 2.45 -6.80 -3.72
CA VAL A 111 2.14 -5.52 -4.40
C VAL A 111 0.95 -5.73 -5.32
N ARG A 112 -0.06 -4.87 -5.22
CA ARG A 112 -1.07 -4.68 -6.25
C ARG A 112 -0.48 -3.73 -7.30
N THR A 113 -0.55 -4.11 -8.58
CA THR A 113 0.08 -3.33 -9.64
C THR A 113 -0.63 -3.51 -10.98
N ASN A 114 -0.56 -2.47 -11.83
CA ASN A 114 -0.97 -2.55 -13.23
C ASN A 114 0.21 -2.77 -14.19
N LEU A 115 1.41 -3.09 -13.68
CA LEU A 115 2.56 -3.47 -14.51
C LEU A 115 2.22 -4.72 -15.33
N ASP A 116 2.20 -4.57 -16.68
CA ASP A 116 1.78 -5.60 -17.65
C ASP A 116 0.38 -6.21 -17.36
N ALA A 117 -0.50 -5.48 -16.68
CA ALA A 117 -1.82 -5.92 -16.26
C ALA A 117 -2.76 -4.70 -16.08
N PRO A 118 -3.33 -4.12 -17.17
CA PRO A 118 -4.15 -2.91 -17.10
C PRO A 118 -5.29 -2.95 -16.06
N ASN A 119 -5.88 -4.11 -15.81
CA ASN A 119 -6.92 -4.30 -14.79
C ASN A 119 -6.37 -4.70 -13.41
N TYR A 120 -5.06 -4.53 -13.20
CA TYR A 120 -4.31 -4.87 -12.01
C TYR A 120 -4.23 -6.36 -11.68
N ARG A 121 -3.14 -6.72 -11.04
CA ARG A 121 -2.82 -8.03 -10.49
C ARG A 121 -2.13 -7.91 -9.14
N VAL A 122 -1.94 -9.00 -8.45
CA VAL A 122 -1.09 -9.06 -7.25
C VAL A 122 0.15 -9.87 -7.57
N ILE A 123 1.30 -9.29 -7.32
CA ILE A 123 2.61 -9.93 -7.43
C ILE A 123 3.26 -10.07 -6.06
N ARG A 124 4.15 -11.06 -5.95
CA ARG A 124 5.03 -11.27 -4.80
C ARG A 124 6.48 -11.17 -5.24
N ILE A 125 7.26 -10.32 -4.57
CA ILE A 125 8.68 -10.08 -4.86
C ILE A 125 9.52 -10.62 -3.71
N ASP A 126 10.57 -11.38 -4.01
CA ASP A 126 11.58 -11.79 -3.04
C ASP A 126 12.55 -10.63 -2.78
N LEU A 127 12.53 -10.04 -1.58
CA LEU A 127 13.37 -8.89 -1.24
C LEU A 127 14.87 -9.21 -1.13
N ASN A 128 15.24 -10.47 -1.00
CA ASN A 128 16.65 -10.92 -1.08
C ASN A 128 17.09 -11.16 -2.51
N ASN A 129 16.16 -11.47 -3.44
CA ASN A 129 16.41 -11.63 -4.86
C ASN A 129 15.27 -10.98 -5.67
N PRO A 130 15.26 -9.65 -5.85
CA PRO A 130 14.14 -8.92 -6.46
C PRO A 130 13.85 -9.23 -7.93
N SER A 131 14.75 -9.96 -8.60
CA SER A 131 14.47 -10.48 -9.96
C SER A 131 13.45 -11.63 -9.96
N VAL A 132 13.18 -12.24 -8.80
CA VAL A 132 12.17 -13.29 -8.63
C VAL A 132 10.84 -12.63 -8.30
N ILE A 133 9.97 -12.56 -9.29
CA ILE A 133 8.61 -12.02 -9.19
C ILE A 133 7.65 -13.16 -9.49
N GLU A 134 6.71 -13.39 -8.59
CA GLU A 134 5.66 -14.40 -8.73
C GLU A 134 4.30 -13.72 -8.84
N GLU A 135 3.47 -14.17 -9.76
CA GLU A 135 2.08 -13.73 -9.83
C GLU A 135 1.24 -14.52 -8.82
N ILE A 136 0.56 -13.80 -7.94
CA ILE A 136 -0.26 -14.38 -6.85
C ILE A 136 -1.75 -14.33 -7.20
N ILE A 137 -2.26 -13.19 -7.61
CA ILE A 137 -3.61 -13.06 -8.13
C ILE A 137 -3.44 -12.52 -9.55
N PRO A 138 -3.76 -13.31 -10.59
CA PRO A 138 -3.64 -12.87 -11.97
C PRO A 138 -4.63 -11.76 -12.31
N GLU A 139 -4.32 -11.02 -13.36
CA GLU A 139 -5.24 -10.04 -13.92
C GLU A 139 -6.56 -10.71 -14.33
N ASN A 140 -7.67 -10.07 -13.99
CA ASN A 140 -8.95 -10.39 -14.58
C ASN A 140 -9.15 -9.54 -15.86
N PRO A 141 -9.25 -10.15 -17.05
CA PRO A 141 -9.31 -9.38 -18.31
C PRO A 141 -10.60 -8.57 -18.49
N LYS A 142 -11.62 -8.81 -17.67
CA LYS A 142 -12.92 -8.14 -17.74
C LYS A 142 -13.14 -7.12 -16.63
N ASN A 143 -12.65 -7.41 -15.43
CA ASN A 143 -12.98 -6.67 -14.22
C ASN A 143 -11.72 -6.12 -13.57
N MET A 144 -11.71 -4.85 -13.25
CA MET A 144 -10.59 -4.19 -12.60
C MET A 144 -10.50 -4.62 -11.13
N LEU A 145 -9.31 -5.05 -10.69
CA LEU A 145 -9.00 -5.28 -9.30
C LEU A 145 -8.80 -3.92 -8.60
N GLU A 146 -9.82 -3.44 -7.90
CA GLU A 146 -9.81 -2.11 -7.28
C GLU A 146 -8.99 -2.08 -5.99
N ILE A 147 -9.23 -3.05 -5.11
CA ILE A 147 -8.66 -3.05 -3.76
C ILE A 147 -8.26 -4.47 -3.38
N VAL A 148 -7.12 -4.58 -2.68
CA VAL A 148 -6.74 -5.82 -1.99
C VAL A 148 -6.56 -5.54 -0.51
N SER A 149 -7.48 -6.06 0.30
CA SER A 149 -7.41 -6.00 1.76
C SER A 149 -6.80 -7.28 2.32
N LYS A 150 -6.34 -7.22 3.56
CA LYS A 150 -5.59 -8.31 4.24
C LYS A 150 -6.12 -8.63 5.64
N PRO A 151 -7.42 -8.96 5.78
CA PRO A 151 -7.95 -9.34 7.08
C PRO A 151 -7.44 -10.73 7.48
N GLY A 152 -7.08 -10.88 8.75
CA GLY A 152 -6.60 -12.15 9.27
C GLY A 152 -5.40 -12.70 8.51
N ASP A 153 -5.55 -13.93 8.03
CA ASP A 153 -4.54 -14.67 7.27
C ASP A 153 -4.90 -14.82 5.78
N TYR A 154 -5.74 -13.94 5.25
CA TYR A 154 -6.24 -13.99 3.88
C TYR A 154 -6.03 -12.68 3.12
N LEU A 155 -6.20 -12.76 1.80
CA LEU A 155 -6.35 -11.62 0.91
C LEU A 155 -7.82 -11.54 0.48
N MET A 156 -8.40 -10.34 0.57
CA MET A 156 -9.73 -10.04 0.01
C MET A 156 -9.53 -9.16 -1.21
N ALA A 157 -9.75 -9.71 -2.39
CA ALA A 157 -9.65 -9.02 -3.66
C ALA A 157 -11.04 -8.52 -4.08
N SER A 158 -11.20 -7.20 -4.16
CA SER A 158 -12.42 -6.54 -4.60
C SER A 158 -12.28 -6.10 -6.04
N TYR A 159 -13.18 -6.57 -6.88
CA TYR A 159 -13.29 -6.22 -8.30
C TYR A 159 -14.50 -5.35 -8.55
N LEU A 160 -14.40 -4.45 -9.52
CA LEU A 160 -15.53 -3.74 -10.07
C LEU A 160 -16.11 -4.54 -11.24
N GLU A 161 -17.35 -5.01 -11.08
CA GLU A 161 -18.11 -5.72 -12.10
C GLU A 161 -19.50 -5.09 -12.22
N ASP A 162 -19.88 -4.61 -13.41
CA ASP A 162 -21.17 -3.95 -13.67
C ASP A 162 -21.52 -2.87 -12.60
N ALA A 163 -20.54 -2.02 -12.28
CA ALA A 163 -20.64 -0.95 -11.29
C ALA A 163 -20.96 -1.42 -9.84
N GLN A 164 -20.64 -2.66 -9.50
CA GLN A 164 -20.80 -3.22 -8.16
C GLN A 164 -19.53 -3.95 -7.71
N SER A 165 -19.31 -4.04 -6.42
CA SER A 165 -18.20 -4.80 -5.86
C SER A 165 -18.46 -6.29 -5.91
N GLN A 166 -17.48 -7.05 -6.41
CA GLN A 166 -17.39 -8.49 -6.27
C GLN A 166 -16.14 -8.81 -5.46
N VAL A 167 -16.28 -9.54 -4.37
CA VAL A 167 -15.19 -9.80 -3.45
C VAL A 167 -14.85 -11.27 -3.43
N TYR A 168 -13.56 -11.57 -3.53
CA TYR A 168 -13.02 -12.93 -3.51
C TYR A 168 -11.96 -13.07 -2.44
N GLN A 169 -12.04 -14.16 -1.69
CA GLN A 169 -11.08 -14.54 -0.65
C GLN A 169 -10.02 -15.46 -1.22
N TYR A 170 -8.74 -15.09 -1.03
CA TYR A 170 -7.57 -15.90 -1.42
C TYR A 170 -6.68 -16.17 -0.22
N ASP A 171 -5.92 -17.27 -0.29
CA ASP A 171 -4.76 -17.43 0.60
C ASP A 171 -3.56 -16.61 0.09
N TRP A 172 -2.49 -16.56 0.88
CA TRP A 172 -1.27 -15.81 0.54
C TRP A 172 -0.45 -16.42 -0.62
N ASN A 173 -0.83 -17.60 -1.14
CA ASN A 173 -0.23 -18.22 -2.32
C ASN A 173 -1.12 -18.06 -3.57
N GLY A 174 -2.21 -17.29 -3.47
CA GLY A 174 -3.09 -17.00 -4.58
C GLY A 174 -4.15 -18.09 -4.86
N LYS A 175 -4.30 -19.06 -3.98
CA LYS A 175 -5.38 -20.03 -4.10
C LYS A 175 -6.71 -19.37 -3.75
N LEU A 176 -7.64 -19.35 -4.69
CA LEU A 176 -9.01 -18.92 -4.44
C LEU A 176 -9.67 -19.85 -3.41
N ILE A 177 -10.17 -19.27 -2.32
CA ILE A 177 -10.89 -19.97 -1.27
C ILE A 177 -12.40 -19.96 -1.59
N ARG A 178 -12.97 -18.75 -1.77
CA ARG A 178 -14.38 -18.55 -2.08
C ARG A 178 -14.67 -17.16 -2.63
N LYS A 179 -15.83 -17.01 -3.25
CA LYS A 179 -16.47 -15.73 -3.45
C LYS A 179 -17.18 -15.33 -2.14
N VAL A 180 -17.08 -14.06 -1.78
CA VAL A 180 -17.79 -13.52 -0.60
C VAL A 180 -19.17 -13.10 -1.02
N GLU A 181 -20.20 -13.69 -0.42
CA GLU A 181 -21.58 -13.31 -0.64
C GLU A 181 -21.86 -12.00 0.11
N LEU A 182 -22.14 -10.94 -0.65
CA LEU A 182 -22.50 -9.64 -0.10
C LEU A 182 -24.01 -9.56 0.15
N PRO A 183 -24.47 -8.88 1.21
CA PRO A 183 -25.89 -8.83 1.57
C PRO A 183 -26.76 -8.05 0.58
N ALA A 184 -26.18 -7.22 -0.26
CA ALA A 184 -26.86 -6.44 -1.30
C ALA A 184 -25.88 -6.03 -2.40
N ILE A 185 -26.43 -5.62 -3.54
CA ILE A 185 -25.69 -4.94 -4.61
C ILE A 185 -25.22 -3.58 -4.11
N GLY A 186 -23.95 -3.25 -4.33
CA GLY A 186 -23.38 -1.97 -3.91
C GLY A 186 -21.85 -1.96 -3.92
N SER A 187 -21.30 -0.93 -3.29
CA SER A 187 -19.87 -0.79 -3.08
C SER A 187 -19.50 -1.36 -1.71
N ALA A 188 -18.68 -2.40 -1.71
CA ALA A 188 -18.17 -3.04 -0.51
C ALA A 188 -16.66 -2.85 -0.41
N GLY A 189 -16.16 -2.55 0.80
CA GLY A 189 -14.73 -2.34 1.00
C GLY A 189 -14.32 -2.27 2.46
N GLY A 190 -13.01 -2.06 2.68
CA GLY A 190 -12.46 -1.88 4.02
C GLY A 190 -12.38 -3.18 4.82
N PHE A 191 -12.32 -4.35 4.17
CA PHE A 191 -12.12 -5.61 4.88
C PHE A 191 -10.91 -5.54 5.80
N SER A 192 -11.14 -5.55 7.09
CA SER A 192 -10.12 -5.41 8.12
C SER A 192 -10.31 -6.46 9.23
N GLY A 193 -9.21 -6.96 9.74
CA GLY A 193 -9.16 -7.95 10.82
C GLY A 193 -7.71 -8.16 11.23
N LYS A 194 -7.47 -8.59 12.46
CA LYS A 194 -6.11 -8.85 12.93
C LYS A 194 -5.64 -10.22 12.45
N LYS A 195 -4.32 -10.38 12.32
CA LYS A 195 -3.71 -11.67 12.00
C LYS A 195 -4.07 -12.72 13.06
N GLY A 196 -4.49 -13.90 12.61
CA GLY A 196 -4.91 -15.00 13.47
C GLY A 196 -6.35 -14.90 13.98
N GLU A 197 -7.09 -13.83 13.64
CA GLU A 197 -8.53 -13.75 13.92
C GLU A 197 -9.33 -14.34 12.76
N THR A 198 -10.47 -14.94 13.07
CA THR A 198 -11.41 -15.50 12.08
C THR A 198 -12.42 -14.47 11.60
N GLU A 199 -12.57 -13.37 12.33
CA GLU A 199 -13.51 -12.30 12.01
C GLU A 199 -12.86 -11.17 11.21
N ALA A 200 -13.61 -10.63 10.25
CA ALA A 200 -13.28 -9.40 9.55
C ALA A 200 -14.49 -8.46 9.51
N PHE A 201 -14.22 -7.18 9.39
CA PHE A 201 -15.26 -6.17 9.26
C PHE A 201 -15.11 -5.45 7.93
N TYR A 202 -16.21 -5.13 7.29
CA TYR A 202 -16.25 -4.36 6.04
C TYR A 202 -17.48 -3.44 6.02
N SER A 203 -17.44 -2.42 5.17
CA SER A 203 -18.59 -1.56 4.91
C SER A 203 -19.22 -1.90 3.56
N LEU A 204 -20.53 -1.75 3.49
CA LEU A 204 -21.29 -1.79 2.24
C LEU A 204 -22.23 -0.60 2.18
N THR A 205 -22.30 0.02 1.02
CA THR A 205 -23.22 1.12 0.74
C THR A 205 -23.80 1.01 -0.66
N ASN A 206 -25.03 1.51 -0.85
CA ASN A 206 -25.63 1.69 -2.15
C ASN A 206 -26.59 2.89 -2.13
N PHE A 207 -27.33 3.13 -3.22
CA PHE A 207 -28.22 4.29 -3.34
C PHE A 207 -29.39 4.32 -2.35
N THR A 208 -29.78 3.16 -1.80
CA THR A 208 -30.92 3.04 -0.87
C THR A 208 -30.49 2.69 0.55
N THR A 209 -29.20 2.37 0.76
CA THR A 209 -28.67 1.95 2.06
C THR A 209 -27.44 2.78 2.39
N PRO A 210 -27.44 3.54 3.50
CA PRO A 210 -26.26 4.26 3.95
C PRO A 210 -25.14 3.28 4.28
N SER A 211 -23.90 3.78 4.37
CA SER A 211 -22.75 2.95 4.71
C SER A 211 -22.99 2.19 6.03
N THR A 212 -23.05 0.87 5.91
CA THR A 212 -23.34 -0.04 7.02
C THR A 212 -22.15 -0.98 7.20
N VAL A 213 -21.74 -1.17 8.45
CA VAL A 213 -20.64 -2.09 8.79
C VAL A 213 -21.19 -3.50 9.01
N TYR A 214 -20.55 -4.46 8.36
CA TYR A 214 -20.86 -5.88 8.45
C TYR A 214 -19.68 -6.64 9.05
N ARG A 215 -20.01 -7.72 9.76
CA ARG A 215 -19.04 -8.72 10.21
C ARG A 215 -19.05 -9.88 9.20
N TYR A 216 -17.86 -10.28 8.81
CA TYR A 216 -17.58 -11.46 8.00
C TYR A 216 -16.86 -12.48 8.87
N ASP A 217 -17.40 -13.70 8.95
CA ASP A 217 -16.92 -14.80 9.80
C ASP A 217 -16.38 -15.96 8.95
#